data_5ac4bece649a6d3bdd4db6e13b591b22
#
_entry.id   5ac4bece649a6d3bdd4db6e13b591b22
#
_cell.length_a   1.000
_cell.length_b   1.000
_cell.length_c   1.000
_cell.angle_alpha   90.00
_cell.angle_beta   90.00
_cell.angle_gamma   90.00
#
_symmetry.space_group_name_H-M   'P 1'
#
loop_
_entity.id
_entity.type
_entity.pdbx_description
1 polymer ?
#
loop_
_entity_poly.entity_id
_entity_poly.type
_entity_poly.pdbx_seq_one_letter_code
_entity_poly.pdbx_strand_id
1 'polypeptide(L)'
;MLAVSCFLGDISEWGWPEAPRRRLVFRGDIPRLPRTLPRYLPPDADRLLAAALEASPNRLAADALLLQRACGLRIGELVDLELDAVHEVPGGGAWLKVPLGKLDSERMVPLDEETVALVDRIVAHRSPGRPLCHPRSGRPTQFLLTHHGRRLSVYGLRDELARAARAAGIGHVTPHQLRHTYATALVNAGVSLQSLMALLGHASAEMSLRYGRLFDATVRTEYERALSLAKERLGPLLPVVPVEAIAGDWRAAPAIKTRLGGGFCVRAPAQDACPYANICEHCPAFRTDASYLPVLAAQRLDAEALVADAESRGWDAEADRHRRLIERLDAHMAGAEAG
;
A
#
# COMPACT_ATOMS: atom_id res chain seq x y z
N MET A 1 27.34 6.43 -7.84
CA MET A 1 27.05 6.05 -9.25
C MET A 1 26.20 7.10 -9.97
N LEU A 2 25.00 7.51 -9.49
CA LEU A 2 24.18 8.51 -10.19
C LEU A 2 24.91 9.86 -10.37
N ALA A 3 25.50 10.41 -9.30
CA ALA A 3 26.27 11.66 -9.35
C ALA A 3 27.46 11.57 -10.33
N VAL A 4 28.16 10.42 -10.37
CA VAL A 4 29.25 10.17 -11.31
C VAL A 4 28.73 10.15 -12.75
N SER A 5 27.59 9.50 -12.99
CA SER A 5 26.98 9.48 -14.33
C SER A 5 26.55 10.87 -14.79
N CYS A 6 25.95 11.69 -13.90
CA CYS A 6 25.61 13.08 -14.22
C CYS A 6 26.87 13.90 -14.51
N PHE A 7 27.87 13.86 -13.64
CA PHE A 7 29.13 14.58 -13.81
C PHE A 7 29.82 14.23 -15.15
N LEU A 8 29.94 12.94 -15.48
CA LEU A 8 30.50 12.48 -16.73
C LEU A 8 29.72 12.95 -17.97
N GLY A 9 28.38 13.05 -17.82
CA GLY A 9 27.49 13.62 -18.84
C GLY A 9 27.76 15.11 -19.03
N ASP A 10 27.77 15.86 -17.93
CA ASP A 10 27.95 17.32 -17.93
C ASP A 10 29.29 17.74 -18.54
N ILE A 11 30.43 17.12 -18.15
CA ILE A 11 31.74 17.42 -18.70
C ILE A 11 31.88 17.06 -20.18
N SER A 12 31.14 16.03 -20.63
CA SER A 12 31.06 15.65 -22.03
C SER A 12 30.29 16.70 -22.85
N GLU A 13 29.13 17.16 -22.29
CA GLU A 13 28.29 18.19 -22.90
C GLU A 13 29.03 19.55 -22.97
N TRP A 14 29.81 19.88 -21.96
CA TRP A 14 30.61 21.11 -21.91
C TRP A 14 31.86 21.04 -22.78
N GLY A 15 32.11 19.91 -23.45
CA GLY A 15 33.26 19.75 -24.35
C GLY A 15 34.61 19.77 -23.63
N TRP A 16 34.67 19.31 -22.38
CA TRP A 16 35.92 19.27 -21.63
C TRP A 16 36.93 18.31 -22.28
N PRO A 17 38.21 18.74 -22.49
CA PRO A 17 39.20 17.94 -23.25
C PRO A 17 39.44 16.54 -22.66
N GLU A 18 39.35 16.42 -21.33
CA GLU A 18 39.53 15.18 -20.58
C GLU A 18 38.27 14.34 -20.49
N ALA A 19 37.13 14.82 -21.06
CA ALA A 19 35.90 14.07 -21.03
C ALA A 19 36.01 12.72 -21.77
N PRO A 20 35.50 11.65 -21.24
CA PRO A 20 35.54 10.35 -21.90
C PRO A 20 34.85 10.39 -23.27
N ARG A 21 35.53 9.92 -24.31
CA ARG A 21 34.98 9.86 -25.70
C ARG A 21 33.80 8.89 -25.83
N ARG A 22 33.58 8.01 -24.85
CA ARG A 22 32.49 7.04 -24.80
C ARG A 22 31.81 7.13 -23.47
N ARG A 23 30.50 6.85 -23.47
CA ARG A 23 29.74 6.75 -22.24
C ARG A 23 30.28 5.61 -21.35
N LEU A 24 30.78 5.95 -20.16
CA LEU A 24 31.36 4.98 -19.21
C LEU A 24 30.37 4.39 -18.24
N VAL A 25 29.24 5.06 -17.96
CA VAL A 25 28.21 4.60 -17.03
C VAL A 25 26.87 4.53 -17.74
N PHE A 26 26.31 3.35 -17.84
CA PHE A 26 25.01 3.11 -18.43
C PHE A 26 23.93 3.05 -17.35
N ARG A 27 22.67 3.20 -17.74
CA ARG A 27 21.54 3.12 -16.82
C ARG A 27 21.44 1.77 -16.11
N GLY A 28 21.91 0.69 -16.73
CA GLY A 28 21.96 -0.66 -16.16
C GLY A 28 23.03 -0.83 -15.06
N ASP A 29 24.08 -0.02 -15.08
CA ASP A 29 25.17 -0.07 -14.10
C ASP A 29 24.80 0.62 -12.78
N ILE A 30 23.69 1.38 -12.78
CA ILE A 30 23.20 2.06 -11.59
C ILE A 30 22.32 1.07 -10.78
N PRO A 31 22.75 0.66 -9.56
CA PRO A 31 21.96 -0.24 -8.74
C PRO A 31 20.57 0.33 -8.51
N ARG A 32 19.55 -0.50 -8.76
CA ARG A 32 18.17 -0.13 -8.41
C ARG A 32 18.03 -0.17 -6.89
N LEU A 33 17.70 0.97 -6.29
CA LEU A 33 17.34 1.00 -4.88
C LEU A 33 16.11 0.13 -4.62
N PRO A 34 16.12 -0.69 -3.55
CA PRO A 34 14.95 -1.47 -3.20
C PRO A 34 13.76 -0.53 -2.94
N ARG A 35 12.62 -0.87 -3.52
CA ARG A 35 11.37 -0.13 -3.31
C ARG A 35 10.76 -0.57 -1.99
N THR A 36 11.16 0.09 -0.90
CA THR A 36 10.57 -0.14 0.42
C THR A 36 9.16 0.42 0.49
N LEU A 37 8.30 -0.27 1.26
CA LEU A 37 6.96 0.24 1.56
C LEU A 37 7.05 1.53 2.39
N PRO A 38 6.07 2.45 2.24
CA PRO A 38 5.99 3.64 3.08
C PRO A 38 5.93 3.27 4.56
N ARG A 39 6.75 3.92 5.39
CA ARG A 39 6.73 3.73 6.84
C ARG A 39 5.74 4.72 7.43
N TYR A 40 4.54 4.26 7.77
CA TYR A 40 3.53 5.04 8.48
C TYR A 40 3.56 4.72 9.98
N LEU A 41 2.95 5.57 10.79
CA LEU A 41 2.76 5.32 12.21
C LEU A 41 1.50 4.47 12.41
N PRO A 42 1.56 3.39 13.20
CA PRO A 42 0.36 2.68 13.62
C PRO A 42 -0.61 3.64 14.34
N PRO A 43 -1.93 3.42 14.28
CA PRO A 43 -2.93 4.35 14.83
C PRO A 43 -2.70 4.71 16.31
N ASP A 44 -2.26 3.75 17.13
CA ASP A 44 -1.99 3.99 18.54
C ASP A 44 -0.76 4.89 18.73
N ALA A 45 0.32 4.64 18.00
CA ALA A 45 1.52 5.47 18.04
C ALA A 45 1.25 6.89 17.52
N ASP A 46 0.41 7.03 16.49
CA ASP A 46 0.01 8.32 15.95
C ASP A 46 -0.82 9.15 16.96
N ARG A 47 -1.75 8.50 17.69
CA ARG A 47 -2.52 9.14 18.76
C ARG A 47 -1.64 9.60 19.92
N LEU A 48 -0.70 8.75 20.37
CA LEU A 48 0.25 9.10 21.43
C LEU A 48 1.14 10.27 21.00
N LEU A 49 1.60 10.30 19.77
CA LEU A 49 2.39 11.42 19.23
C LEU A 49 1.58 12.71 19.19
N ALA A 50 0.34 12.66 18.72
CA ALA A 50 -0.54 13.83 18.68
C ALA A 50 -0.78 14.39 20.07
N ALA A 51 -1.08 13.55 21.06
CA ALA A 51 -1.24 13.97 22.46
C ALA A 51 0.05 14.58 23.05
N ALA A 52 1.23 14.02 22.72
CA ALA A 52 2.50 14.59 23.16
C ALA A 52 2.80 15.95 22.52
N LEU A 53 2.43 16.15 21.25
CA LEU A 53 2.51 17.45 20.57
C LEU A 53 1.54 18.46 21.20
N GLU A 54 0.31 18.06 21.49
CA GLU A 54 -0.68 18.92 22.17
C GLU A 54 -0.21 19.33 23.59
N ALA A 55 0.55 18.51 24.27
CA ALA A 55 1.12 18.82 25.59
C ALA A 55 2.46 19.59 25.54
N SER A 56 3.04 19.81 24.35
CA SER A 56 4.35 20.45 24.23
C SER A 56 4.34 21.90 24.67
N PRO A 57 5.36 22.35 25.43
CA PRO A 57 5.52 23.78 25.78
C PRO A 57 5.91 24.64 24.56
N ASN A 58 6.49 24.06 23.52
CA ASN A 58 6.85 24.75 22.28
C ASN A 58 5.65 24.76 21.32
N ARG A 59 4.61 25.53 21.70
CA ARG A 59 3.31 25.54 21.01
C ARG A 59 3.41 25.76 19.50
N LEU A 60 4.17 26.77 19.06
CA LEU A 60 4.28 27.11 17.65
C LEU A 60 4.84 25.95 16.81
N ALA A 61 5.89 25.28 17.28
CA ALA A 61 6.49 24.17 16.55
C ALA A 61 5.62 22.90 16.63
N ALA A 62 4.98 22.65 17.77
CA ALA A 62 4.07 21.53 17.96
C ALA A 62 2.83 21.65 17.09
N ASP A 63 2.18 22.83 17.08
CA ASP A 63 1.01 23.10 16.24
C ASP A 63 1.35 23.05 14.76
N ALA A 64 2.56 23.49 14.35
CA ALA A 64 3.04 23.32 12.99
C ALA A 64 3.17 21.83 12.60
N LEU A 65 3.65 20.96 13.49
CA LEU A 65 3.74 19.52 13.25
C LEU A 65 2.37 18.84 13.21
N LEU A 66 1.43 19.31 14.04
CA LEU A 66 0.02 18.86 13.98
C LEU A 66 -0.62 19.26 12.65
N LEU A 67 -0.36 20.47 12.15
CA LEU A 67 -0.81 20.91 10.83
C LEU A 67 -0.18 20.06 9.71
N GLN A 68 1.12 19.73 9.83
CA GLN A 68 1.78 18.82 8.89
C GLN A 68 1.09 17.45 8.84
N ARG A 69 0.75 16.93 10.02
CA ARG A 69 0.05 15.65 10.18
C ARG A 69 -1.35 15.71 9.58
N ALA A 70 -2.12 16.77 9.83
CA ALA A 70 -3.50 16.94 9.37
C ALA A 70 -3.61 17.15 7.86
N CYS A 71 -2.63 17.83 7.24
CA CYS A 71 -2.67 18.18 5.81
C CYS A 71 -1.68 17.38 4.93
N GLY A 72 -0.91 16.47 5.49
CA GLY A 72 0.06 15.66 4.76
C GLY A 72 1.17 16.46 4.07
N LEU A 73 1.57 17.60 4.64
CA LEU A 73 2.56 18.51 4.06
C LEU A 73 3.97 17.89 4.07
N ARG A 74 4.79 18.24 3.09
CA ARG A 74 6.23 18.05 3.22
C ARG A 74 6.78 19.09 4.20
N ILE A 75 7.81 18.74 4.97
CA ILE A 75 8.36 19.67 5.97
C ILE A 75 8.87 20.98 5.35
N GLY A 76 9.38 20.95 4.12
CA GLY A 76 9.76 22.15 3.38
C GLY A 76 8.55 23.00 2.99
N GLU A 77 7.45 22.37 2.58
CA GLU A 77 6.19 23.07 2.27
C GLU A 77 5.61 23.72 3.53
N LEU A 78 5.66 23.02 4.67
CA LEU A 78 5.20 23.53 5.95
C LEU A 78 5.90 24.83 6.36
N VAL A 79 7.23 24.86 6.32
CA VAL A 79 7.99 26.06 6.69
C VAL A 79 7.88 27.19 5.66
N ASP A 80 7.46 26.89 4.43
CA ASP A 80 7.25 27.85 3.36
C ASP A 80 5.78 28.37 3.30
N LEU A 81 4.88 27.90 4.19
CA LEU A 81 3.50 28.41 4.24
C LEU A 81 3.48 29.92 4.48
N GLU A 82 2.71 30.61 3.65
CA GLU A 82 2.48 32.05 3.78
C GLU A 82 1.36 32.34 4.77
N LEU A 83 1.31 33.55 5.30
CA LEU A 83 0.34 33.95 6.33
C LEU A 83 -1.10 33.93 5.78
N ASP A 84 -1.27 34.22 4.51
CA ASP A 84 -2.52 34.24 3.77
C ASP A 84 -2.82 32.92 3.03
N ALA A 85 -2.19 31.82 3.45
CA ALA A 85 -2.33 30.53 2.80
C ALA A 85 -3.74 29.90 2.94
N VAL A 86 -4.56 30.35 3.90
CA VAL A 86 -5.94 29.87 4.05
C VAL A 86 -6.89 30.70 3.21
N HIS A 87 -7.65 30.04 2.36
CA HIS A 87 -8.65 30.65 1.48
C HIS A 87 -10.02 30.08 1.76
N GLU A 88 -11.01 30.93 1.95
CA GLU A 88 -12.41 30.55 2.01
C GLU A 88 -13.02 30.53 0.61
N VAL A 89 -13.62 29.41 0.23
CA VAL A 89 -14.35 29.25 -1.04
C VAL A 89 -15.84 29.27 -0.74
N PRO A 90 -16.62 30.22 -1.28
CA PRO A 90 -18.07 30.28 -1.06
C PRO A 90 -18.75 28.95 -1.37
N GLY A 91 -19.40 28.34 -0.38
CA GLY A 91 -20.03 27.03 -0.50
C GLY A 91 -19.08 25.83 -0.55
N GLY A 92 -17.74 26.04 -0.55
CA GLY A 92 -16.71 24.99 -0.63
C GLY A 92 -15.82 24.89 0.61
N GLY A 93 -16.07 25.71 1.65
CA GLY A 93 -15.31 25.68 2.89
C GLY A 93 -13.90 26.29 2.80
N ALA A 94 -13.10 26.03 3.82
CA ALA A 94 -11.73 26.54 3.93
C ALA A 94 -10.73 25.61 3.23
N TRP A 95 -9.72 26.20 2.59
CA TRP A 95 -8.69 25.51 1.85
C TRP A 95 -7.31 26.07 2.17
N LEU A 96 -6.32 25.21 2.34
CA LEU A 96 -4.92 25.59 2.53
C LEU A 96 -4.20 25.57 1.17
N LYS A 97 -3.73 26.72 0.74
CA LYS A 97 -2.82 26.85 -0.39
C LYS A 97 -1.42 26.39 0.02
N VAL A 98 -0.96 25.29 -0.52
CA VAL A 98 0.38 24.77 -0.30
C VAL A 98 1.30 25.32 -1.39
N PRO A 99 2.37 26.05 -1.01
CA PRO A 99 3.24 26.70 -1.97
C PRO A 99 4.04 25.71 -2.80
N LEU A 100 4.69 26.20 -3.85
CA LEU A 100 5.56 25.44 -4.74
C LEU A 100 6.54 24.56 -3.98
N GLY A 101 6.36 23.27 -4.07
CA GLY A 101 7.27 22.29 -3.50
C GLY A 101 8.43 21.93 -4.43
N LYS A 102 9.14 20.84 -4.13
CA LYS A 102 10.26 20.31 -4.93
C LYS A 102 9.90 20.01 -6.40
N LEU A 103 8.61 19.89 -6.71
CA LEU A 103 8.09 19.53 -8.04
C LEU A 103 7.41 20.72 -8.75
N ASP A 104 7.67 21.94 -8.29
CA ASP A 104 7.14 23.20 -8.83
C ASP A 104 5.62 23.19 -9.10
N SER A 105 4.88 22.56 -8.21
CA SER A 105 3.41 22.51 -8.24
C SER A 105 2.82 23.06 -6.96
N GLU A 106 1.93 24.05 -7.08
CA GLU A 106 1.03 24.46 -6.01
C GLU A 106 -0.16 23.50 -5.93
N ARG A 107 -0.77 23.38 -4.76
CA ARG A 107 -2.00 22.62 -4.57
C ARG A 107 -2.85 23.20 -3.46
N MET A 108 -4.12 22.85 -3.49
CA MET A 108 -5.08 23.18 -2.46
C MET A 108 -5.41 21.94 -1.64
N VAL A 109 -5.42 22.07 -0.32
CA VAL A 109 -5.82 21.01 0.62
C VAL A 109 -7.05 21.49 1.38
N PRO A 110 -8.18 20.78 1.37
CA PRO A 110 -9.37 21.16 2.11
C PRO A 110 -9.09 21.09 3.61
N LEU A 111 -9.63 22.02 4.37
CA LEU A 111 -9.52 22.09 5.82
C LEU A 111 -10.89 21.88 6.46
N ASP A 112 -10.92 21.09 7.51
CA ASP A 112 -12.04 21.01 8.43
C ASP A 112 -11.94 22.10 9.51
N GLU A 113 -12.99 22.27 10.30
CA GLU A 113 -13.07 23.30 11.35
C GLU A 113 -11.95 23.16 12.40
N GLU A 114 -11.57 21.92 12.74
CA GLU A 114 -10.49 21.64 13.71
C GLU A 114 -9.14 22.11 13.17
N THR A 115 -8.88 21.86 11.89
CA THR A 115 -7.63 22.28 11.25
C THR A 115 -7.59 23.79 11.03
N VAL A 116 -8.73 24.46 10.76
CA VAL A 116 -8.81 25.93 10.72
C VAL A 116 -8.49 26.50 12.12
N ALA A 117 -9.10 25.97 13.17
CA ALA A 117 -8.81 26.39 14.55
C ALA A 117 -7.33 26.17 14.93
N LEU A 118 -6.70 25.10 14.41
CA LEU A 118 -5.27 24.85 14.57
C LEU A 118 -4.42 25.94 13.89
N VAL A 119 -4.80 26.39 12.68
CA VAL A 119 -4.12 27.49 12.00
C VAL A 119 -4.28 28.80 12.78
N ASP A 120 -5.45 29.07 13.32
CA ASP A 120 -5.70 30.25 14.18
C ASP A 120 -4.81 30.21 15.42
N ARG A 121 -4.63 29.06 16.06
CA ARG A 121 -3.67 28.87 17.16
C ARG A 121 -2.24 29.19 16.73
N ILE A 122 -1.83 28.73 15.56
CA ILE A 122 -0.50 29.03 15.00
C ILE A 122 -0.35 30.54 14.82
N VAL A 123 -1.36 31.21 14.26
CA VAL A 123 -1.36 32.66 14.08
C VAL A 123 -1.27 33.40 15.43
N ALA A 124 -1.96 32.93 16.48
CA ALA A 124 -1.89 33.48 17.80
C ALA A 124 -0.50 33.34 18.47
N HIS A 125 0.21 32.26 18.20
CA HIS A 125 1.53 31.99 18.79
C HIS A 125 2.71 32.51 17.95
N ARG A 126 2.47 32.88 16.70
CA ARG A 126 3.53 33.42 15.85
C ARG A 126 3.97 34.82 16.34
N SER A 127 5.24 35.11 16.18
CA SER A 127 5.71 36.46 16.41
C SER A 127 5.46 37.37 15.20
N PRO A 128 4.99 38.61 15.40
CA PRO A 128 4.93 39.59 14.33
C PRO A 128 6.35 39.87 13.79
N GLY A 129 6.48 40.25 12.54
CA GLY A 129 7.76 40.57 11.95
C GLY A 129 7.62 41.23 10.59
N ARG A 130 8.74 41.74 10.07
CA ARG A 130 8.81 42.24 8.69
C ARG A 130 8.76 41.06 7.70
N PRO A 131 8.25 41.29 6.48
CA PRO A 131 8.34 40.29 5.42
C PRO A 131 9.78 39.83 5.24
N LEU A 132 9.96 38.53 5.10
CA LEU A 132 11.25 37.90 4.86
C LEU A 132 11.37 37.54 3.37
N CYS A 133 12.61 37.51 2.84
CA CYS A 133 12.84 37.08 1.47
C CYS A 133 12.47 35.60 1.33
N HIS A 134 11.57 35.28 0.40
CA HIS A 134 11.20 33.90 0.13
C HIS A 134 12.35 33.18 -0.58
N PRO A 135 12.82 32.01 -0.08
CA PRO A 135 14.07 31.39 -0.55
C PRO A 135 14.04 30.94 -2.00
N ARG A 136 12.86 30.76 -2.62
CA ARG A 136 12.71 30.35 -4.01
C ARG A 136 12.39 31.50 -4.95
N SER A 137 11.41 32.35 -4.55
CA SER A 137 10.93 33.43 -5.43
C SER A 137 11.67 34.74 -5.26
N GLY A 138 12.45 34.90 -4.17
CA GLY A 138 13.10 36.17 -3.81
C GLY A 138 12.15 37.26 -3.37
N ARG A 139 10.83 37.03 -3.34
CA ARG A 139 9.82 38.03 -2.97
C ARG A 139 9.76 38.27 -1.45
N PRO A 140 9.52 39.50 -0.99
CA PRO A 140 9.18 39.75 0.39
C PRO A 140 7.87 39.03 0.76
N THR A 141 7.91 38.10 1.71
CA THR A 141 6.78 37.22 2.09
C THR A 141 6.60 37.23 3.59
N GLN A 142 5.36 37.26 4.04
CA GLN A 142 5.01 36.97 5.42
C GLN A 142 4.72 35.49 5.59
N PHE A 143 5.63 34.79 6.29
CA PHE A 143 5.45 33.37 6.56
C PHE A 143 4.51 33.12 7.75
N LEU A 144 3.72 32.06 7.67
CA LEU A 144 2.86 31.61 8.76
C LEU A 144 3.68 31.25 10.02
N LEU A 145 4.79 30.54 9.82
CA LEU A 145 5.63 30.01 10.90
C LEU A 145 6.83 30.91 11.16
N THR A 146 6.62 32.00 11.89
CA THR A 146 7.68 32.94 12.29
C THR A 146 7.80 33.05 13.80
N HIS A 147 9.04 33.08 14.31
CA HIS A 147 9.36 33.30 15.72
C HIS A 147 10.56 34.23 15.84
N HIS A 148 10.42 35.29 16.65
CA HIS A 148 11.45 36.34 16.84
C HIS A 148 12.02 36.87 15.51
N GLY A 149 11.13 37.19 14.54
CA GLY A 149 11.50 37.76 13.26
C GLY A 149 12.22 36.78 12.30
N ARG A 150 12.25 35.50 12.62
CA ARG A 150 12.83 34.46 11.78
C ARG A 150 11.80 33.38 11.44
N ARG A 151 11.92 32.83 10.25
CA ARG A 151 11.14 31.66 9.86
C ARG A 151 11.57 30.42 10.68
N LEU A 152 10.62 29.57 11.09
CA LEU A 152 10.95 28.31 11.75
C LEU A 152 11.86 27.47 10.85
N SER A 153 12.88 26.86 11.43
CA SER A 153 13.79 25.99 10.71
C SER A 153 13.28 24.56 10.67
N VAL A 154 13.59 23.85 9.58
CA VAL A 154 13.33 22.41 9.47
C VAL A 154 13.99 21.63 10.60
N TYR A 155 15.17 22.07 11.06
CA TYR A 155 15.89 21.45 12.18
C TYR A 155 15.11 21.60 13.50
N GLY A 156 14.62 22.80 13.81
CA GLY A 156 13.83 23.04 15.02
C GLY A 156 12.55 22.21 15.06
N LEU A 157 11.87 22.04 13.91
CA LEU A 157 10.71 21.16 13.80
C LEU A 157 11.06 19.68 13.99
N ARG A 158 12.20 19.23 13.45
CA ARG A 158 12.68 17.84 13.67
C ARG A 158 13.04 17.58 15.13
N ASP A 159 13.65 18.56 15.79
CA ASP A 159 13.99 18.45 17.21
C ASP A 159 12.73 18.38 18.06
N GLU A 160 11.72 19.19 17.74
CA GLU A 160 10.42 19.16 18.42
C GLU A 160 9.73 17.79 18.22
N LEU A 161 9.69 17.30 16.99
CA LEU A 161 9.13 15.99 16.67
C LEU A 161 9.85 14.86 17.43
N ALA A 162 11.19 14.93 17.53
CA ALA A 162 11.97 13.97 18.29
C ALA A 162 11.70 14.05 19.81
N ARG A 163 11.45 15.25 20.34
CA ARG A 163 11.04 15.43 21.76
C ARG A 163 9.67 14.83 22.01
N ALA A 164 8.70 15.15 21.17
CA ALA A 164 7.34 14.62 21.27
C ALA A 164 7.32 13.09 21.16
N ALA A 165 8.07 12.51 20.22
CA ALA A 165 8.19 11.06 20.07
C ALA A 165 8.77 10.38 21.31
N ARG A 166 9.80 10.97 21.95
CA ARG A 166 10.34 10.48 23.21
C ARG A 166 9.34 10.59 24.36
N ALA A 167 8.61 11.72 24.46
CA ALA A 167 7.59 11.91 25.48
C ALA A 167 6.42 10.91 25.32
N ALA A 168 6.10 10.56 24.09
CA ALA A 168 5.08 9.56 23.74
C ALA A 168 5.56 8.10 23.96
N GLY A 169 6.84 7.87 24.28
CA GLY A 169 7.40 6.53 24.42
C GLY A 169 7.48 5.72 23.13
N ILE A 170 7.41 6.40 21.97
CA ILE A 170 7.51 5.77 20.65
C ILE A 170 8.93 5.96 20.09
N GLY A 171 9.31 5.11 19.14
CA GLY A 171 10.62 5.18 18.51
C GLY A 171 10.84 6.45 17.68
N HIS A 172 11.95 6.51 16.95
CA HIS A 172 12.29 7.65 16.09
C HIS A 172 11.23 7.89 15.03
N VAL A 173 10.68 9.10 15.00
CA VAL A 173 9.68 9.55 14.03
C VAL A 173 10.28 10.62 13.12
N THR A 174 10.00 10.52 11.83
CA THR A 174 10.43 11.51 10.84
C THR A 174 9.24 12.32 10.32
N PRO A 175 9.43 13.58 9.89
CA PRO A 175 8.38 14.38 9.25
C PRO A 175 7.73 13.69 8.04
N HIS A 176 8.49 12.86 7.34
CA HIS A 176 7.99 12.13 6.19
C HIS A 176 7.01 11.01 6.60
N GLN A 177 7.21 10.41 7.79
CA GLN A 177 6.25 9.44 8.34
C GLN A 177 4.90 10.07 8.67
N LEU A 178 4.83 11.33 9.14
CA LEU A 178 3.55 12.03 9.35
C LEU A 178 2.76 12.11 8.04
N ARG A 179 3.43 12.47 6.95
CA ARG A 179 2.81 12.50 5.62
C ARG A 179 2.42 11.10 5.13
N HIS A 180 3.21 10.07 5.42
CA HIS A 180 2.85 8.70 5.11
C HIS A 180 1.63 8.25 5.91
N THR A 181 1.55 8.61 7.20
CA THR A 181 0.40 8.32 8.05
C THR A 181 -0.88 8.96 7.52
N TYR A 182 -0.83 10.26 7.15
CA TYR A 182 -1.93 10.95 6.50
C TYR A 182 -2.39 10.25 5.21
N ALA A 183 -1.46 9.97 4.30
CA ALA A 183 -1.77 9.30 3.04
C ALA A 183 -2.40 7.92 3.26
N THR A 184 -1.85 7.15 4.21
CA THR A 184 -2.33 5.83 4.59
C THR A 184 -3.74 5.89 5.19
N ALA A 185 -4.02 6.86 6.07
CA ALA A 185 -5.34 7.06 6.65
C ALA A 185 -6.39 7.37 5.59
N LEU A 186 -6.07 8.25 4.62
CA LEU A 186 -6.97 8.59 3.52
C LEU A 186 -7.26 7.40 2.58
N VAL A 187 -6.24 6.62 2.25
CA VAL A 187 -6.42 5.41 1.43
C VAL A 187 -7.33 4.42 2.14
N ASN A 188 -7.12 4.20 3.44
CA ASN A 188 -7.97 3.33 4.26
C ASN A 188 -9.41 3.83 4.40
N ALA A 189 -9.60 5.15 4.35
CA ALA A 189 -10.91 5.78 4.32
C ALA A 189 -11.57 5.77 2.92
N GLY A 190 -10.94 5.17 1.90
CA GLY A 190 -11.50 5.02 0.56
C GLY A 190 -11.33 6.22 -0.35
N VAL A 191 -10.40 7.12 -0.07
CA VAL A 191 -10.08 8.25 -0.97
C VAL A 191 -9.49 7.72 -2.27
N SER A 192 -9.99 8.20 -3.41
CA SER A 192 -9.52 7.78 -4.73
C SER A 192 -8.03 8.10 -4.93
N LEU A 193 -7.35 7.28 -5.74
CA LEU A 193 -5.93 7.51 -6.07
C LEU A 193 -5.72 8.90 -6.70
N GLN A 194 -6.65 9.36 -7.54
CA GLN A 194 -6.59 10.67 -8.19
C GLN A 194 -6.67 11.80 -7.16
N SER A 195 -7.62 11.71 -6.20
CA SER A 195 -7.75 12.70 -5.12
C SER A 195 -6.51 12.68 -4.22
N LEU A 196 -5.99 11.50 -3.90
CA LEU A 196 -4.77 11.37 -3.12
C LEU A 196 -3.56 12.01 -3.82
N MET A 197 -3.43 11.83 -5.15
CA MET A 197 -2.39 12.49 -5.96
C MET A 197 -2.49 14.01 -5.88
N ALA A 198 -3.70 14.56 -6.03
CA ALA A 198 -3.95 15.99 -5.93
C ALA A 198 -3.60 16.53 -4.53
N LEU A 199 -4.09 15.89 -3.47
CA LEU A 199 -3.84 16.28 -2.08
C LEU A 199 -2.35 16.23 -1.70
N LEU A 200 -1.63 15.23 -2.18
CA LEU A 200 -0.21 15.07 -1.89
C LEU A 200 0.71 15.81 -2.88
N GLY A 201 0.21 16.31 -4.01
CA GLY A 201 1.03 16.89 -5.06
C GLY A 201 2.06 15.88 -5.58
N HIS A 202 1.60 14.69 -5.97
CA HIS A 202 2.44 13.67 -6.58
C HIS A 202 2.48 13.87 -8.10
N ALA A 203 3.68 13.99 -8.66
CA ALA A 203 3.87 14.16 -10.10
C ALA A 203 3.61 12.87 -10.90
N SER A 204 3.59 11.71 -10.25
CA SER A 204 3.29 10.43 -10.90
C SER A 204 2.39 9.55 -10.05
N ALA A 205 1.52 8.79 -10.72
CA ALA A 205 0.67 7.78 -10.10
C ALA A 205 1.49 6.73 -9.33
N GLU A 206 2.71 6.43 -9.77
CA GLU A 206 3.59 5.46 -9.11
C GLU A 206 3.89 5.82 -7.65
N MET A 207 4.00 7.12 -7.33
CA MET A 207 4.21 7.57 -5.94
C MET A 207 2.99 7.29 -5.05
N SER A 208 1.78 7.43 -5.58
CA SER A 208 0.54 7.15 -4.85
C SER A 208 0.21 5.65 -4.81
N LEU A 209 0.53 4.90 -5.87
CA LEU A 209 0.35 3.45 -5.93
C LEU A 209 1.14 2.68 -4.87
N ARG A 210 2.19 3.27 -4.30
CA ARG A 210 2.92 2.67 -3.17
C ARG A 210 2.03 2.48 -1.95
N TYR A 211 1.05 3.36 -1.75
CA TYR A 211 0.08 3.27 -0.66
C TYR A 211 -0.99 2.21 -0.93
N GLY A 212 -1.42 2.04 -2.19
CA GLY A 212 -2.37 1.00 -2.58
C GLY A 212 -1.87 -0.44 -2.36
N ARG A 213 -0.54 -0.63 -2.28
CA ARG A 213 0.06 -1.96 -1.99
C ARG A 213 0.11 -2.31 -0.51
N LEU A 214 -0.21 -1.38 0.38
CA LEU A 214 -0.13 -1.59 1.83
C LEU A 214 -1.38 -2.28 2.39
N PHE A 215 -2.48 -2.36 1.63
CA PHE A 215 -3.77 -2.67 2.23
C PHE A 215 -4.56 -3.70 1.44
N ASP A 216 -4.34 -4.98 1.76
CA ASP A 216 -5.24 -6.07 1.40
C ASP A 216 -6.69 -5.81 1.90
N ALA A 217 -6.84 -5.12 3.04
CA ALA A 217 -8.14 -4.80 3.61
C ALA A 217 -8.94 -3.79 2.76
N THR A 218 -8.31 -2.73 2.24
CA THR A 218 -9.00 -1.75 1.37
C THR A 218 -9.33 -2.35 0.01
N VAL A 219 -8.40 -3.08 -0.58
CA VAL A 219 -8.62 -3.80 -1.85
C VAL A 219 -9.76 -4.81 -1.69
N ARG A 220 -9.78 -5.53 -0.57
CA ARG A 220 -10.85 -6.46 -0.25
C ARG A 220 -12.20 -5.75 -0.09
N THR A 221 -12.26 -4.68 0.67
CA THR A 221 -13.50 -3.90 0.90
C THR A 221 -14.02 -3.28 -0.40
N GLU A 222 -13.15 -2.69 -1.22
CA GLU A 222 -13.54 -2.15 -2.54
C GLU A 222 -13.99 -3.26 -3.49
N TYR A 223 -13.32 -4.40 -3.48
CA TYR A 223 -13.74 -5.56 -4.26
C TYR A 223 -15.11 -6.07 -3.81
N GLU A 224 -15.33 -6.25 -2.51
CA GLU A 224 -16.61 -6.71 -1.95
C GLU A 224 -17.73 -5.71 -2.26
N ARG A 225 -17.46 -4.40 -2.15
CA ARG A 225 -18.39 -3.34 -2.53
C ARG A 225 -18.70 -3.34 -4.03
N ALA A 226 -17.68 -3.41 -4.87
CA ALA A 226 -17.85 -3.47 -6.32
C ALA A 226 -18.59 -4.74 -6.74
N LEU A 227 -18.28 -5.87 -6.10
CA LEU A 227 -18.97 -7.14 -6.32
C LEU A 227 -20.45 -7.08 -5.90
N SER A 228 -20.75 -6.44 -4.77
CA SER A 228 -22.14 -6.24 -4.31
C SER A 228 -22.93 -5.39 -5.30
N LEU A 229 -22.37 -4.26 -5.75
CA LEU A 229 -22.99 -3.40 -6.76
C LEU A 229 -23.16 -4.10 -8.12
N ALA A 230 -22.19 -4.94 -8.50
CA ALA A 230 -22.29 -5.74 -9.71
C ALA A 230 -23.41 -6.81 -9.58
N LYS A 231 -23.53 -7.44 -8.43
CA LYS A 231 -24.60 -8.41 -8.14
C LYS A 231 -25.98 -7.75 -8.11
N GLU A 232 -26.10 -6.54 -7.58
CA GLU A 232 -27.36 -5.78 -7.59
C GLU A 232 -27.81 -5.41 -9.03
N ARG A 233 -26.88 -5.09 -9.91
CA ARG A 233 -27.16 -4.67 -11.30
C ARG A 233 -27.36 -5.83 -12.27
N LEU A 234 -26.62 -6.90 -12.09
CA LEU A 234 -26.53 -8.03 -13.04
C LEU A 234 -27.27 -9.28 -12.53
N GLY A 235 -27.81 -9.22 -11.30
CA GLY A 235 -28.27 -10.40 -10.59
C GLY A 235 -27.09 -11.22 -10.06
N PRO A 236 -27.35 -12.34 -9.37
CA PRO A 236 -26.27 -13.20 -8.88
C PRO A 236 -25.43 -13.63 -10.07
N LEU A 237 -24.17 -13.15 -10.10
CA LEU A 237 -23.23 -13.31 -11.23
C LEU A 237 -22.97 -14.78 -11.59
N LEU A 238 -23.33 -15.70 -10.71
CA LEU A 238 -23.40 -17.15 -10.95
C LEU A 238 -24.23 -17.74 -9.77
N PRO A 239 -25.01 -18.80 -10.00
CA PRO A 239 -25.36 -19.66 -8.90
C PRO A 239 -24.03 -20.20 -8.36
N VAL A 240 -23.54 -19.61 -7.28
CA VAL A 240 -22.58 -20.28 -6.43
C VAL A 240 -23.35 -21.46 -5.91
N VAL A 241 -23.21 -22.61 -6.55
CA VAL A 241 -23.63 -23.86 -5.95
C VAL A 241 -22.73 -24.00 -4.73
N PRO A 242 -23.21 -23.83 -3.50
CA PRO A 242 -22.38 -24.01 -2.32
C PRO A 242 -21.76 -25.40 -2.42
N VAL A 243 -20.52 -25.55 -1.99
CA VAL A 243 -19.85 -26.87 -1.95
C VAL A 243 -20.72 -27.87 -1.17
N GLU A 244 -21.48 -27.40 -0.20
CA GLU A 244 -22.49 -28.15 0.55
C GLU A 244 -23.72 -28.60 -0.27
N ALA A 245 -24.11 -27.85 -1.30
CA ALA A 245 -25.19 -28.25 -2.22
C ALA A 245 -24.72 -29.29 -3.25
N ILE A 246 -23.41 -29.51 -3.38
CA ILE A 246 -22.80 -30.59 -4.18
C ILE A 246 -22.59 -31.84 -3.29
N ALA A 247 -22.77 -31.77 -2.00
CA ALA A 247 -22.72 -32.92 -1.07
C ALA A 247 -23.89 -33.93 -1.26
N GLY A 248 -24.92 -33.56 -2.07
CA GLY A 248 -25.96 -34.47 -2.56
C GLY A 248 -25.49 -35.18 -3.85
N ASP A 249 -26.46 -35.61 -4.66
CA ASP A 249 -26.15 -36.26 -5.96
C ASP A 249 -25.45 -35.27 -6.94
N TRP A 250 -24.13 -35.23 -6.86
CA TRP A 250 -23.30 -34.39 -7.73
C TRP A 250 -23.53 -34.71 -9.24
N ARG A 251 -24.03 -35.90 -9.56
CA ARG A 251 -24.34 -36.32 -10.95
C ARG A 251 -25.51 -35.52 -11.52
N ALA A 252 -26.46 -35.08 -10.67
CA ALA A 252 -27.56 -34.23 -11.06
C ALA A 252 -27.24 -32.72 -11.05
N ALA A 253 -26.12 -32.32 -10.45
CA ALA A 253 -25.75 -30.90 -10.37
C ALA A 253 -25.55 -30.25 -11.75
N PRO A 254 -26.01 -28.99 -11.98
CA PRO A 254 -25.83 -28.24 -13.22
C PRO A 254 -24.39 -27.73 -13.37
N ALA A 255 -23.44 -28.64 -13.50
CA ALA A 255 -22.01 -28.34 -13.58
C ALA A 255 -21.40 -29.02 -14.82
N ILE A 256 -20.28 -28.49 -15.30
CA ILE A 256 -19.45 -29.15 -16.32
C ILE A 256 -18.79 -30.38 -15.66
N LYS A 257 -19.00 -31.56 -16.28
CA LYS A 257 -18.43 -32.81 -15.80
C LYS A 257 -17.40 -33.31 -16.80
N THR A 258 -16.19 -33.56 -16.31
CA THR A 258 -15.12 -34.14 -17.12
C THR A 258 -14.63 -35.41 -16.43
N ARG A 259 -14.59 -36.53 -17.15
CA ARG A 259 -14.07 -37.79 -16.62
C ARG A 259 -12.55 -37.72 -16.42
N LEU A 260 -12.10 -38.20 -15.27
CA LEU A 260 -10.71 -38.32 -14.86
C LEU A 260 -10.35 -39.79 -14.59
N GLY A 261 -9.06 -40.07 -14.38
CA GLY A 261 -8.61 -41.45 -14.09
C GLY A 261 -9.26 -42.05 -12.86
N GLY A 262 -9.35 -41.30 -11.75
CA GLY A 262 -9.92 -41.74 -10.48
C GLY A 262 -11.31 -41.21 -10.14
N GLY A 263 -12.02 -40.56 -11.08
CA GLY A 263 -13.33 -39.96 -10.82
C GLY A 263 -13.76 -38.94 -11.86
N PHE A 264 -14.37 -37.85 -11.39
CA PHE A 264 -14.88 -36.77 -12.21
C PHE A 264 -14.43 -35.40 -11.70
N CYS A 265 -14.16 -34.49 -12.61
CA CYS A 265 -14.07 -33.07 -12.32
C CYS A 265 -15.45 -32.45 -12.49
N VAL A 266 -15.98 -31.82 -11.43
CA VAL A 266 -17.26 -31.12 -11.44
C VAL A 266 -17.00 -29.63 -11.22
N ARG A 267 -17.13 -28.83 -12.29
CA ARG A 267 -16.80 -27.40 -12.29
C ARG A 267 -18.03 -26.57 -12.61
N ALA A 268 -18.08 -25.36 -12.08
CA ALA A 268 -19.06 -24.37 -12.52
C ALA A 268 -18.77 -23.98 -13.99
N PRO A 269 -19.81 -23.74 -14.83
CA PRO A 269 -19.64 -23.35 -16.24
C PRO A 269 -18.76 -22.14 -16.45
N ALA A 270 -18.72 -21.23 -15.47
CA ALA A 270 -17.91 -20.02 -15.53
C ALA A 270 -16.43 -20.19 -15.23
N GLN A 271 -15.99 -21.38 -14.84
CA GLN A 271 -14.59 -21.62 -14.48
C GLN A 271 -13.68 -21.95 -15.66
N ASP A 272 -14.15 -21.80 -16.90
CA ASP A 272 -13.40 -22.08 -18.13
C ASP A 272 -12.55 -23.38 -18.10
N ALA A 273 -11.66 -23.59 -19.08
CA ALA A 273 -10.78 -24.76 -19.10
C ALA A 273 -9.80 -24.77 -17.91
N CYS A 274 -9.64 -25.95 -17.28
CA CYS A 274 -8.71 -26.09 -16.16
C CYS A 274 -7.26 -25.90 -16.64
N PRO A 275 -6.49 -24.94 -16.07
CA PRO A 275 -5.10 -24.72 -16.44
C PRO A 275 -4.13 -25.76 -15.84
N TYR A 276 -4.63 -26.63 -14.94
CA TYR A 276 -3.80 -27.60 -14.21
C TYR A 276 -3.97 -29.00 -14.76
N ALA A 277 -2.89 -29.77 -14.74
CA ALA A 277 -2.88 -31.19 -15.06
C ALA A 277 -2.32 -32.00 -13.87
N ASN A 278 -2.82 -33.20 -13.67
CA ASN A 278 -2.29 -34.18 -12.71
C ASN A 278 -2.26 -33.78 -11.24
N ILE A 279 -3.19 -32.91 -10.79
CA ILE A 279 -3.38 -32.54 -9.39
C ILE A 279 -4.86 -32.65 -8.96
N CYS A 280 -5.61 -33.45 -9.69
CA CYS A 280 -7.07 -33.51 -9.54
C CYS A 280 -7.50 -34.01 -8.15
N GLU A 281 -6.77 -34.94 -7.58
CA GLU A 281 -7.05 -35.55 -6.27
C GLU A 281 -6.95 -34.50 -5.12
N HIS A 282 -6.19 -33.43 -5.31
CA HIS A 282 -6.10 -32.29 -4.38
C HIS A 282 -7.16 -31.20 -4.64
N CYS A 283 -7.89 -31.30 -5.74
CA CYS A 283 -8.80 -30.27 -6.18
C CYS A 283 -10.19 -30.39 -5.48
N PRO A 284 -10.78 -29.29 -4.97
CA PRO A 284 -12.12 -29.30 -4.38
C PRO A 284 -13.22 -29.67 -5.39
N ALA A 285 -12.97 -29.57 -6.68
CA ALA A 285 -13.91 -29.98 -7.74
C ALA A 285 -13.82 -31.46 -8.10
N PHE A 286 -12.91 -32.23 -7.50
CA PHE A 286 -12.80 -33.67 -7.72
C PHE A 286 -13.93 -34.42 -7.02
N ARG A 287 -14.55 -35.37 -7.71
CA ARG A 287 -15.58 -36.26 -7.16
C ARG A 287 -15.29 -37.69 -7.64
N THR A 288 -15.54 -38.64 -6.77
CA THR A 288 -15.37 -40.05 -7.03
C THR A 288 -16.55 -40.86 -6.45
N ASP A 289 -16.67 -42.09 -6.79
CA ASP A 289 -17.65 -43.05 -6.26
C ASP A 289 -17.05 -44.45 -6.15
N ALA A 290 -17.83 -45.37 -5.61
CA ALA A 290 -17.39 -46.77 -5.37
C ALA A 290 -16.87 -47.49 -6.61
N SER A 291 -17.26 -47.10 -7.84
CA SER A 291 -16.75 -47.70 -9.08
C SER A 291 -15.28 -47.42 -9.37
N TYR A 292 -14.71 -46.36 -8.74
CA TYR A 292 -13.33 -45.94 -8.88
C TYR A 292 -12.42 -46.47 -7.77
N LEU A 293 -12.92 -47.13 -6.73
CA LEU A 293 -12.12 -47.65 -5.61
C LEU A 293 -10.90 -48.49 -6.08
N PRO A 294 -11.02 -49.40 -7.08
CA PRO A 294 -9.86 -50.13 -7.54
C PRO A 294 -8.76 -49.23 -8.16
N VAL A 295 -9.16 -48.14 -8.84
CA VAL A 295 -8.23 -47.20 -9.47
C VAL A 295 -7.53 -46.39 -8.41
N LEU A 296 -8.29 -45.86 -7.42
CA LEU A 296 -7.73 -45.08 -6.31
C LEU A 296 -6.78 -45.92 -5.46
N ALA A 297 -7.12 -47.20 -5.20
CA ALA A 297 -6.24 -48.12 -4.49
C ALA A 297 -4.93 -48.39 -5.25
N ALA A 298 -4.99 -48.57 -6.58
CA ALA A 298 -3.79 -48.72 -7.39
C ALA A 298 -2.91 -47.43 -7.36
N GLN A 299 -3.51 -46.23 -7.50
CA GLN A 299 -2.78 -44.97 -7.39
C GLN A 299 -2.15 -44.78 -6.01
N ARG A 300 -2.80 -45.22 -4.95
CA ARG A 300 -2.27 -45.20 -3.59
C ARG A 300 -1.01 -46.09 -3.47
N LEU A 301 -1.04 -47.32 -3.99
CA LEU A 301 0.12 -48.21 -4.01
C LEU A 301 1.30 -47.62 -4.81
N ASP A 302 1.00 -47.03 -5.97
CA ASP A 302 2.03 -46.34 -6.77
C ASP A 302 2.65 -45.18 -6.00
N ALA A 303 1.84 -44.36 -5.28
CA ALA A 303 2.30 -43.27 -4.45
C ALA A 303 3.20 -43.77 -3.29
N GLU A 304 2.86 -44.89 -2.65
CA GLU A 304 3.71 -45.53 -1.62
C GLU A 304 5.08 -45.95 -2.17
N ALA A 305 5.10 -46.54 -3.36
CA ALA A 305 6.34 -46.92 -4.01
C ALA A 305 7.21 -45.67 -4.34
N LEU A 306 6.57 -44.55 -4.74
CA LEU A 306 7.25 -43.31 -5.02
C LEU A 306 7.77 -42.62 -3.73
N VAL A 307 7.09 -42.76 -2.59
CA VAL A 307 7.63 -42.34 -1.29
C VAL A 307 8.92 -43.08 -0.97
N ALA A 308 8.91 -44.40 -1.09
CA ALA A 308 10.09 -45.26 -0.81
C ALA A 308 11.28 -44.93 -1.75
N ASP A 309 11.02 -44.71 -3.03
CA ASP A 309 12.06 -44.30 -4.00
C ASP A 309 12.65 -42.92 -3.64
N ALA A 310 11.80 -41.93 -3.35
CA ALA A 310 12.22 -40.58 -2.97
C ALA A 310 13.06 -40.59 -1.69
N GLU A 311 12.62 -41.33 -0.66
CA GLU A 311 13.39 -41.53 0.57
C GLU A 311 14.75 -42.14 0.36
N SER A 312 14.82 -43.20 -0.50
CA SER A 312 16.09 -43.85 -0.84
C SER A 312 17.10 -42.92 -1.51
N ARG A 313 16.63 -41.84 -2.13
CA ARG A 313 17.42 -40.81 -2.82
C ARG A 313 17.67 -39.56 -1.98
N GLY A 314 17.11 -39.46 -0.77
CA GLY A 314 17.20 -38.28 0.07
C GLY A 314 16.39 -37.08 -0.45
N TRP A 315 15.30 -37.30 -1.18
CA TRP A 315 14.42 -36.28 -1.75
C TRP A 315 13.22 -36.06 -0.81
N ASP A 316 13.47 -35.51 0.36
CA ASP A 316 12.48 -35.37 1.44
C ASP A 316 11.22 -34.59 1.02
N ALA A 317 11.39 -33.48 0.28
CA ALA A 317 10.27 -32.68 -0.20
C ALA A 317 9.35 -33.45 -1.17
N GLU A 318 9.91 -34.34 -1.98
CA GLU A 318 9.16 -35.18 -2.91
C GLU A 318 8.48 -36.33 -2.18
N ALA A 319 9.13 -36.94 -1.21
CA ALA A 319 8.51 -37.94 -0.34
C ALA A 319 7.29 -37.34 0.40
N ASP A 320 7.42 -36.13 0.94
CA ASP A 320 6.32 -35.42 1.61
C ASP A 320 5.16 -35.07 0.64
N ARG A 321 5.47 -34.76 -0.61
CA ARG A 321 4.44 -34.55 -1.65
C ARG A 321 3.62 -35.82 -1.89
N HIS A 322 4.27 -36.97 -2.01
CA HIS A 322 3.59 -38.24 -2.21
C HIS A 322 2.82 -38.69 -0.95
N ARG A 323 3.32 -38.45 0.26
CA ARG A 323 2.57 -38.73 1.51
C ARG A 323 1.26 -37.94 1.55
N ARG A 324 1.27 -36.65 1.18
CA ARG A 324 0.05 -35.84 1.10
C ARG A 324 -0.92 -36.35 0.03
N LEU A 325 -0.42 -36.92 -1.06
CA LEU A 325 -1.29 -37.56 -2.05
C LEU A 325 -1.96 -38.79 -1.47
N ILE A 326 -1.23 -39.64 -0.75
CA ILE A 326 -1.77 -40.82 -0.08
C ILE A 326 -2.90 -40.45 0.89
N GLU A 327 -2.70 -39.44 1.74
CA GLU A 327 -3.71 -38.94 2.65
C GLU A 327 -4.99 -38.51 1.92
N ARG A 328 -4.85 -37.86 0.75
CA ARG A 328 -6.00 -37.46 -0.08
C ARG A 328 -6.71 -38.64 -0.73
N LEU A 329 -5.97 -39.60 -1.22
CA LEU A 329 -6.53 -40.83 -1.82
C LEU A 329 -7.29 -41.65 -0.76
N ASP A 330 -6.75 -41.76 0.46
CA ASP A 330 -7.42 -42.45 1.59
C ASP A 330 -8.74 -41.76 1.94
N ALA A 331 -8.74 -40.39 2.01
CA ALA A 331 -9.94 -39.62 2.27
C ALA A 331 -11.00 -39.78 1.16
N HIS A 332 -10.59 -39.84 -0.11
CA HIS A 332 -11.49 -40.07 -1.24
C HIS A 332 -12.07 -41.49 -1.25
N MET A 333 -11.27 -42.51 -0.93
CA MET A 333 -11.73 -43.90 -0.83
C MET A 333 -12.76 -44.05 0.31
N ALA A 334 -12.45 -43.52 1.49
CA ALA A 334 -13.40 -43.54 2.64
C ALA A 334 -14.72 -42.84 2.29
N GLY A 335 -14.67 -41.68 1.60
CA GLY A 335 -15.85 -40.98 1.14
C GLY A 335 -16.68 -41.74 0.10
N ALA A 336 -15.98 -42.50 -0.81
CA ALA A 336 -16.62 -43.28 -1.83
C ALA A 336 -17.23 -44.59 -1.30
N GLU A 337 -16.76 -45.12 -0.17
CA GLU A 337 -17.33 -46.29 0.52
C GLU A 337 -18.59 -45.92 1.34
N ALA A 338 -18.67 -44.68 1.82
CA ALA A 338 -19.75 -44.21 2.68
C ALA A 338 -20.99 -43.70 1.91
N GLY A 339 -20.89 -43.42 0.61
CA GLY A 339 -21.96 -42.90 -0.25
C GLY A 339 -22.42 -43.85 -1.31
#